data_cbae88b37e5971b4e5fb34f5de2f49ba
#
_entry.id   cbae88b37e5971b4e5fb34f5de2f49ba
#
_cell.length_a   1.000
_cell.length_b   1.000
_cell.length_c   1.000
_cell.angle_alpha   90.00
_cell.angle_beta   90.00
_cell.angle_gamma   90.00
#
_symmetry.space_group_name_H-M   'P 1'
#
loop_
_entity.id
_entity.type
_entity.pdbx_description
1 polymer ?
#
loop_
_entity_poly.entity_id
_entity_poly.type
_entity_poly.pdbx_seq_one_letter_code
_entity_poly.pdbx_strand_id
1 'polypeptide(L)'
;MSHDSYPRDLIGYGRTPPHAAWPGGARIAVQLVLNYEEGAEACILDDDPASEIFLSDIPNAAAVHGARHMSMEQIYEYGSRAGVWRLLRLFERYQIPVTIFGVALAMQRNPAVVEAFLEAGHEIASHGWRWINYQSVPEAEERADMARAIEAHTQLTGERPLGWYTGRTSPNTRRLVAEEGGFLYDADDYSDDLPFWTREAGKPHLIVPYSLETNDMRFASANMHTGDQFFEYLRDAFDTLYAEGAERPKMMSVGLHCRLAGRPAKIAGLERFLRHALGHKDVWFARRIDIARHWRATHPYSE
;
A
#
# COMPACT_ATOMS: atom_id res chain seq x y z
N MET A 1 -6.28 -3.39 36.66
CA MET A 1 -6.76 -2.57 35.53
C MET A 1 -7.78 -3.44 34.81
N SER A 2 -9.01 -2.98 34.65
CA SER A 2 -10.02 -3.74 33.90
C SER A 2 -9.59 -3.85 32.43
N HIS A 3 -9.83 -4.96 31.77
CA HIS A 3 -9.55 -5.16 30.34
C HIS A 3 -10.17 -4.07 29.45
N ASP A 4 -11.21 -3.41 29.90
CA ASP A 4 -11.98 -2.37 29.19
C ASP A 4 -11.24 -1.02 29.01
N SER A 5 -10.03 -0.84 29.56
CA SER A 5 -9.29 0.42 29.48
C SER A 5 -8.03 0.37 28.58
N TYR A 6 -7.69 -0.80 28.04
CA TYR A 6 -6.51 -0.92 27.16
C TYR A 6 -6.91 -0.69 25.70
N PRO A 7 -6.32 0.32 25.03
CA PRO A 7 -6.82 0.79 23.72
C PRO A 7 -6.40 -0.08 22.52
N ARG A 8 -5.68 -1.18 22.73
CA ARG A 8 -5.21 -2.06 21.66
C ARG A 8 -5.96 -3.38 21.67
N ASP A 9 -6.44 -3.83 20.52
CA ASP A 9 -6.92 -5.21 20.33
C ASP A 9 -5.70 -6.14 20.14
N LEU A 10 -5.46 -7.02 21.07
CA LEU A 10 -4.42 -8.05 21.02
C LEU A 10 -5.03 -9.45 20.82
N ILE A 11 -6.32 -9.55 20.58
CA ILE A 11 -7.07 -10.82 20.43
C ILE A 11 -7.34 -11.10 18.96
N GLY A 12 -7.81 -10.10 18.18
CA GLY A 12 -8.18 -10.24 16.77
C GLY A 12 -9.12 -11.44 16.56
N TYR A 13 -8.92 -12.20 15.51
CA TYR A 13 -9.66 -13.44 15.25
C TYR A 13 -9.27 -14.61 16.16
N GLY A 14 -8.18 -14.49 16.91
CA GLY A 14 -7.69 -15.51 17.81
C GLY A 14 -7.36 -16.83 17.10
N ARG A 15 -7.69 -17.95 17.76
CA ARG A 15 -7.37 -19.30 17.27
C ARG A 15 -8.16 -19.72 16.02
N THR A 16 -9.30 -19.07 15.76
CA THR A 16 -10.25 -19.53 14.75
C THR A 16 -10.65 -18.39 13.81
N PRO A 17 -9.73 -17.94 12.92
CA PRO A 17 -10.06 -16.91 11.95
C PRO A 17 -11.20 -17.38 11.02
N PRO A 18 -12.00 -16.46 10.47
CA PRO A 18 -13.08 -16.81 9.55
C PRO A 18 -12.50 -17.43 8.26
N HIS A 19 -13.32 -18.25 7.60
CA HIS A 19 -13.00 -18.74 6.27
C HIS A 19 -13.30 -17.63 5.25
N ALA A 20 -12.27 -17.12 4.58
CA ALA A 20 -12.40 -15.95 3.70
C ALA A 20 -13.30 -16.18 2.47
N ALA A 21 -13.54 -17.43 2.07
CA ALA A 21 -14.40 -17.81 0.95
C ALA A 21 -14.06 -17.05 -0.36
N TRP A 22 -12.76 -16.90 -0.67
CA TRP A 22 -12.31 -16.16 -1.83
C TRP A 22 -12.96 -16.67 -3.13
N PRO A 23 -13.15 -15.80 -4.14
CA PRO A 23 -13.70 -16.18 -5.44
C PRO A 23 -12.99 -17.38 -6.04
N GLY A 24 -13.74 -18.27 -6.69
CA GLY A 24 -13.20 -19.49 -7.31
C GLY A 24 -12.68 -20.55 -6.33
N GLY A 25 -12.91 -20.39 -5.02
CA GLY A 25 -12.36 -21.27 -3.99
C GLY A 25 -10.86 -21.08 -3.77
N ALA A 26 -10.34 -19.89 -4.06
CA ALA A 26 -8.92 -19.62 -3.91
C ALA A 26 -8.45 -19.78 -2.46
N ARG A 27 -7.26 -20.38 -2.30
CA ARG A 27 -6.58 -20.57 -1.02
C ARG A 27 -5.89 -19.29 -0.53
N ILE A 28 -5.50 -18.45 -1.48
CA ILE A 28 -4.82 -17.20 -1.19
C ILE A 28 -5.28 -16.09 -2.14
N ALA A 29 -5.54 -14.91 -1.59
CA ALA A 29 -5.70 -13.68 -2.36
C ALA A 29 -4.35 -12.93 -2.36
N VAL A 30 -3.72 -12.81 -3.52
CA VAL A 30 -2.46 -12.08 -3.68
C VAL A 30 -2.76 -10.70 -4.24
N GLN A 31 -2.33 -9.67 -3.54
CA GLN A 31 -2.51 -8.28 -3.93
C GLN A 31 -1.15 -7.59 -4.09
N LEU A 32 -0.88 -7.08 -5.28
CA LEU A 32 0.26 -6.22 -5.51
C LEU A 32 -0.17 -4.77 -5.28
N VAL A 33 0.64 -4.05 -4.51
CA VAL A 33 0.42 -2.63 -4.21
C VAL A 33 1.62 -1.85 -4.72
N LEU A 34 1.38 -0.94 -5.65
CA LEU A 34 2.39 -0.01 -6.14
C LEU A 34 2.19 1.34 -5.46
N ASN A 35 3.14 1.72 -4.61
CA ASN A 35 3.18 3.04 -4.02
C ASN A 35 3.77 4.01 -5.03
N TYR A 36 2.96 4.99 -5.46
CA TYR A 36 3.36 6.07 -6.34
C TYR A 36 3.48 7.36 -5.54
N GLU A 37 4.72 7.70 -5.16
CA GLU A 37 5.05 8.74 -4.17
C GLU A 37 5.96 9.81 -4.76
N GLU A 38 6.55 9.54 -5.91
CA GLU A 38 7.62 10.29 -6.53
C GLU A 38 7.23 11.73 -6.85
N GLY A 39 7.91 12.66 -6.19
CA GLY A 39 7.66 14.10 -6.29
C GLY A 39 6.70 14.62 -5.21
N ALA A 40 6.33 13.80 -4.20
CA ALA A 40 5.53 14.24 -3.05
C ALA A 40 6.23 13.95 -1.71
N GLU A 41 7.47 13.49 -1.76
CA GLU A 41 8.37 13.33 -0.61
C GLU A 41 8.73 14.68 0.02
N ALA A 42 9.28 14.63 1.24
CA ALA A 42 9.76 15.83 1.93
C ALA A 42 10.88 16.53 1.12
N CYS A 43 10.65 17.78 0.77
CA CYS A 43 11.57 18.60 -0.05
C CYS A 43 11.42 20.08 0.27
N ILE A 44 12.54 20.82 0.28
CA ILE A 44 12.54 22.27 0.47
C ILE A 44 11.71 23.03 -0.57
N LEU A 45 11.47 22.44 -1.75
CA LEU A 45 10.62 23.03 -2.78
C LEU A 45 9.13 22.99 -2.42
N ASP A 46 8.77 22.23 -1.39
CA ASP A 46 7.43 22.10 -0.83
C ASP A 46 7.36 22.67 0.59
N ASP A 47 8.27 23.61 0.92
CA ASP A 47 8.37 24.30 2.21
C ASP A 47 8.73 23.38 3.39
N ASP A 48 9.22 22.16 3.14
CA ASP A 48 9.70 21.30 4.21
C ASP A 48 11.05 21.79 4.76
N PRO A 49 11.31 21.62 6.06
CA PRO A 49 12.56 22.09 6.68
C PRO A 49 13.78 21.28 6.26
N ALA A 50 13.56 20.07 5.74
CA ALA A 50 14.61 19.14 5.36
C ALA A 50 14.16 18.19 4.25
N SER A 51 15.14 17.58 3.57
CA SER A 51 14.89 16.57 2.55
C SER A 51 14.40 15.24 3.15
N GLU A 52 13.74 14.42 2.34
CA GLU A 52 13.47 13.02 2.62
C GLU A 52 14.78 12.23 2.80
N ILE A 53 14.72 11.18 3.63
CA ILE A 53 15.82 10.24 3.90
C ILE A 53 15.43 8.79 3.71
N PHE A 54 14.15 8.50 3.52
CA PHE A 54 13.59 7.16 3.62
C PHE A 54 13.42 6.51 2.24
N LEU A 55 13.47 5.19 2.19
CA LEU A 55 13.20 4.35 1.01
C LEU A 55 13.97 4.78 -0.25
N SER A 56 15.28 4.92 -0.13
CA SER A 56 16.18 5.20 -1.26
C SER A 56 17.36 4.23 -1.29
N ASP A 57 18.10 4.24 -2.42
CA ASP A 57 19.33 3.47 -2.59
C ASP A 57 20.55 4.16 -1.96
N ILE A 58 20.39 5.29 -1.25
CA ILE A 58 21.48 5.95 -0.52
C ILE A 58 21.63 5.29 0.86
N PRO A 59 22.73 4.58 1.12
CA PRO A 59 22.95 3.96 2.42
C PRO A 59 23.04 5.04 3.52
N ASN A 60 22.28 4.87 4.60
CA ASN A 60 22.28 5.78 5.76
C ASN A 60 22.08 7.26 5.34
N ALA A 61 21.13 7.52 4.45
CA ALA A 61 20.81 8.85 3.98
C ALA A 61 20.62 9.83 5.17
N ALA A 62 21.31 10.96 5.10
CA ALA A 62 21.15 12.06 6.07
C ALA A 62 20.27 13.16 5.48
N ALA A 63 19.42 13.76 6.32
CA ALA A 63 18.60 14.89 5.90
C ALA A 63 19.47 16.12 5.56
N VAL A 64 19.15 16.77 4.45
CA VAL A 64 19.72 18.06 4.08
C VAL A 64 18.73 19.15 4.51
N HIS A 65 19.16 19.99 5.44
CA HIS A 65 18.32 21.06 5.99
C HIS A 65 18.46 22.36 5.19
N GLY A 66 17.37 23.02 4.88
CA GLY A 66 17.33 24.33 4.24
C GLY A 66 17.87 24.37 2.82
N ALA A 67 18.09 23.21 2.18
CA ALA A 67 18.59 23.10 0.82
C ALA A 67 18.05 21.83 0.13
N ARG A 68 18.19 21.77 -1.20
CA ARG A 68 17.84 20.60 -1.99
C ARG A 68 18.82 19.46 -1.79
N HIS A 69 18.33 18.23 -1.71
CA HIS A 69 19.14 17.01 -1.73
C HIS A 69 19.10 16.39 -3.13
N MET A 70 19.93 16.87 -4.04
CA MET A 70 19.88 16.53 -5.47
C MET A 70 19.89 15.01 -5.74
N SER A 71 20.72 14.23 -5.02
CA SER A 71 20.79 12.79 -5.23
C SER A 71 19.51 12.08 -4.77
N MET A 72 18.87 12.53 -3.69
CA MET A 72 17.59 12.00 -3.23
C MET A 72 16.49 12.28 -4.24
N GLU A 73 16.36 13.53 -4.67
CA GLU A 73 15.39 13.95 -5.69
C GLU A 73 15.56 13.12 -6.98
N GLN A 74 16.79 12.91 -7.46
CA GLN A 74 17.06 12.10 -8.66
C GLN A 74 16.68 10.63 -8.50
N ILE A 75 16.76 10.06 -7.29
CA ILE A 75 16.31 8.69 -7.03
C ILE A 75 14.78 8.62 -7.13
N TYR A 76 14.07 9.59 -6.58
CA TYR A 76 12.63 9.69 -6.71
C TYR A 76 12.22 9.95 -8.18
N GLU A 77 12.88 10.89 -8.85
CA GLU A 77 12.66 11.12 -10.28
C GLU A 77 12.83 9.84 -11.12
N TYR A 78 13.82 8.99 -10.80
CA TYR A 78 13.99 7.72 -11.50
C TYR A 78 12.72 6.84 -11.38
N GLY A 79 12.10 6.80 -10.22
CA GLY A 79 10.85 6.06 -9.99
C GLY A 79 9.76 6.52 -10.96
N SER A 80 9.53 7.82 -11.05
CA SER A 80 8.53 8.42 -11.94
C SER A 80 8.90 8.33 -13.42
N ARG A 81 10.20 8.51 -13.78
CA ARG A 81 10.65 8.57 -15.18
C ARG A 81 10.90 7.21 -15.84
N ALA A 82 11.28 6.20 -15.05
CA ALA A 82 11.70 4.90 -15.57
C ALA A 82 11.09 3.72 -14.81
N GLY A 83 11.08 3.77 -13.48
CA GLY A 83 10.69 2.65 -12.62
C GLY A 83 9.23 2.26 -12.80
N VAL A 84 8.32 3.22 -12.75
CA VAL A 84 6.87 3.00 -12.90
C VAL A 84 6.55 2.31 -14.24
N TRP A 85 7.11 2.80 -15.33
CA TRP A 85 6.88 2.24 -16.66
C TRP A 85 7.39 0.80 -16.81
N ARG A 86 8.49 0.47 -16.13
CA ARG A 86 9.01 -0.90 -16.11
C ARG A 86 8.10 -1.84 -15.35
N LEU A 87 7.56 -1.39 -14.22
CA LEU A 87 6.60 -2.16 -13.43
C LEU A 87 5.29 -2.36 -14.17
N LEU A 88 4.73 -1.30 -14.79
CA LEU A 88 3.50 -1.41 -15.59
C LEU A 88 3.63 -2.42 -16.71
N ARG A 89 4.75 -2.40 -17.47
CA ARG A 89 5.00 -3.42 -18.51
C ARG A 89 5.12 -4.84 -17.95
N LEU A 90 5.59 -5.00 -16.72
CA LEU A 90 5.62 -6.31 -16.06
C LEU A 90 4.20 -6.77 -15.71
N PHE A 91 3.39 -5.91 -15.12
CA PHE A 91 2.00 -6.23 -14.76
C PHE A 91 1.14 -6.52 -15.99
N GLU A 92 1.28 -5.75 -17.06
CA GLU A 92 0.63 -5.98 -18.35
C GLU A 92 1.00 -7.36 -18.93
N ARG A 93 2.31 -7.68 -18.97
CA ARG A 93 2.81 -8.98 -19.49
C ARG A 93 2.17 -10.18 -18.80
N TYR A 94 1.96 -10.09 -17.50
CA TYR A 94 1.38 -11.18 -16.70
C TYR A 94 -0.11 -10.98 -16.41
N GLN A 95 -0.73 -9.92 -16.93
CA GLN A 95 -2.14 -9.56 -16.73
C GLN A 95 -2.53 -9.49 -15.24
N ILE A 96 -1.66 -8.93 -14.42
CA ILE A 96 -1.86 -8.82 -12.98
C ILE A 96 -2.60 -7.51 -12.64
N PRO A 97 -3.78 -7.59 -12.00
CA PRO A 97 -4.44 -6.40 -11.47
C PRO A 97 -3.66 -5.88 -10.24
N VAL A 98 -3.52 -4.56 -10.15
CA VAL A 98 -2.71 -3.90 -9.10
C VAL A 98 -3.53 -2.81 -8.43
N THR A 99 -3.30 -2.59 -7.14
CA THR A 99 -3.73 -1.39 -6.46
C THR A 99 -2.58 -0.39 -6.43
N ILE A 100 -2.83 0.80 -6.91
CA ILE A 100 -1.91 1.93 -6.81
C ILE A 100 -2.26 2.70 -5.54
N PHE A 101 -1.33 2.82 -4.61
CA PHE A 101 -1.40 3.83 -3.56
C PHE A 101 -0.81 5.11 -4.12
N GLY A 102 -1.69 5.99 -4.60
CA GLY A 102 -1.32 7.22 -5.28
C GLY A 102 -1.30 8.41 -4.33
N VAL A 103 -0.11 8.98 -4.09
CA VAL A 103 0.01 10.26 -3.39
C VAL A 103 -0.50 11.36 -4.32
N ALA A 104 -1.49 12.13 -3.88
CA ALA A 104 -2.22 13.04 -4.75
C ALA A 104 -1.32 14.09 -5.40
N LEU A 105 -0.38 14.68 -4.68
CA LEU A 105 0.59 15.63 -5.25
C LEU A 105 1.52 14.99 -6.27
N ALA A 106 1.96 13.75 -6.05
CA ALA A 106 2.78 13.00 -7.01
C ALA A 106 2.02 12.75 -8.31
N MET A 107 0.75 12.36 -8.21
CA MET A 107 -0.14 12.16 -9.35
C MET A 107 -0.38 13.47 -10.12
N GLN A 108 -0.59 14.60 -9.45
CA GLN A 108 -0.72 15.91 -10.10
C GLN A 108 0.54 16.32 -10.87
N ARG A 109 1.73 15.95 -10.38
CA ARG A 109 3.01 16.24 -11.02
C ARG A 109 3.29 15.39 -12.26
N ASN A 110 2.60 14.24 -12.40
CA ASN A 110 2.74 13.36 -13.57
C ASN A 110 1.38 12.75 -14.00
N PRO A 111 0.49 13.53 -14.63
CA PRO A 111 -0.84 13.05 -15.08
C PRO A 111 -0.75 11.87 -16.06
N ALA A 112 0.28 11.80 -16.90
CA ALA A 112 0.44 10.70 -17.87
C ALA A 112 0.57 9.32 -17.21
N VAL A 113 1.12 9.26 -15.99
CA VAL A 113 1.17 8.01 -15.23
C VAL A 113 -0.22 7.63 -14.71
N VAL A 114 -1.03 8.61 -14.31
CA VAL A 114 -2.41 8.39 -13.87
C VAL A 114 -3.26 7.84 -15.01
N GLU A 115 -3.15 8.42 -16.22
CA GLU A 115 -3.79 7.91 -17.43
C GLU A 115 -3.42 6.42 -17.66
N ALA A 116 -2.14 6.09 -17.59
CA ALA A 116 -1.68 4.71 -17.77
C ALA A 116 -2.23 3.74 -16.70
N PHE A 117 -2.38 4.18 -15.46
CA PHE A 117 -3.01 3.37 -14.42
C PHE A 117 -4.49 3.08 -14.71
N LEU A 118 -5.21 4.09 -15.17
CA LEU A 118 -6.62 3.97 -15.53
C LEU A 118 -6.81 3.09 -16.78
N GLU A 119 -6.02 3.30 -17.83
CA GLU A 119 -6.05 2.49 -19.06
C GLU A 119 -5.78 1.00 -18.78
N ALA A 120 -4.88 0.71 -17.83
CA ALA A 120 -4.57 -0.65 -17.40
C ALA A 120 -5.64 -1.26 -16.47
N GLY A 121 -6.68 -0.51 -16.09
CA GLY A 121 -7.73 -0.97 -15.18
C GLY A 121 -7.27 -1.22 -13.75
N HIS A 122 -6.17 -0.61 -13.35
CA HIS A 122 -5.69 -0.68 -11.96
C HIS A 122 -6.61 0.11 -11.03
N GLU A 123 -6.70 -0.32 -9.78
CA GLU A 123 -7.31 0.52 -8.74
C GLU A 123 -6.34 1.65 -8.37
N ILE A 124 -6.85 2.87 -8.23
CA ILE A 124 -6.10 3.95 -7.60
C ILE A 124 -6.79 4.24 -6.26
N ALA A 125 -6.12 3.88 -5.16
CA ALA A 125 -6.52 4.25 -3.81
C ALA A 125 -5.70 5.47 -3.35
N SER A 126 -6.25 6.25 -2.44
CA SER A 126 -5.54 7.43 -1.93
C SER A 126 -4.36 7.03 -1.07
N HIS A 127 -3.23 7.71 -1.25
CA HIS A 127 -2.07 7.67 -0.36
C HIS A 127 -1.84 9.05 0.30
N GLY A 128 -2.93 9.76 0.59
CA GLY A 128 -2.89 11.09 1.15
C GLY A 128 -2.47 12.18 0.15
N TRP A 129 -2.29 13.40 0.68
CA TRP A 129 -1.87 14.56 -0.11
C TRP A 129 -0.38 14.55 -0.41
N ARG A 130 0.44 14.33 0.66
CA ARG A 130 1.90 14.27 0.62
C ARG A 130 2.42 13.03 1.31
N TRP A 131 3.61 12.59 0.92
CA TRP A 131 4.28 11.48 1.56
C TRP A 131 5.22 11.96 2.67
N ILE A 132 4.63 12.48 3.73
CA ILE A 132 5.30 13.01 4.92
C ILE A 132 4.89 12.23 6.18
N ASN A 133 5.59 12.45 7.29
CA ASN A 133 5.24 11.84 8.56
C ASN A 133 4.17 12.69 9.28
N TYR A 134 2.95 12.15 9.36
CA TYR A 134 1.82 12.83 10.01
C TYR A 134 1.82 12.74 11.53
N GLN A 135 2.73 11.98 12.17
CA GLN A 135 2.73 11.74 13.63
C GLN A 135 2.62 13.02 14.46
N SER A 136 3.17 14.11 14.00
CA SER A 136 3.19 15.41 14.71
C SER A 136 2.47 16.52 13.96
N VAL A 137 1.80 16.20 12.85
CA VAL A 137 1.01 17.17 12.08
C VAL A 137 -0.25 17.52 12.88
N PRO A 138 -0.62 18.80 13.01
CA PRO A 138 -1.87 19.19 13.66
C PRO A 138 -3.09 18.56 12.99
N GLU A 139 -4.07 18.11 13.77
CA GLU A 139 -5.27 17.44 13.23
C GLU A 139 -5.99 18.26 12.14
N ALA A 140 -6.10 19.57 12.32
CA ALA A 140 -6.76 20.45 11.35
C ALA A 140 -6.03 20.46 10.00
N GLU A 141 -4.71 20.36 9.99
CA GLU A 141 -3.88 20.29 8.79
C GLU A 141 -4.00 18.91 8.13
N GLU A 142 -3.90 17.83 8.91
CA GLU A 142 -4.10 16.46 8.40
C GLU A 142 -5.48 16.30 7.76
N ARG A 143 -6.53 16.85 8.36
CA ARG A 143 -7.89 16.89 7.82
C ARG A 143 -7.97 17.69 6.51
N ALA A 144 -7.29 18.83 6.44
CA ALA A 144 -7.23 19.65 5.23
C ALA A 144 -6.48 18.91 4.10
N ASP A 145 -5.38 18.24 4.42
CA ASP A 145 -4.62 17.43 3.47
C ASP A 145 -5.45 16.23 2.95
N MET A 146 -6.23 15.59 3.81
CA MET A 146 -7.16 14.53 3.38
C MET A 146 -8.18 15.08 2.37
N ALA A 147 -8.79 16.23 2.64
CA ALA A 147 -9.75 16.85 1.72
C ALA A 147 -9.09 17.22 0.38
N ARG A 148 -7.89 17.81 0.41
CA ARG A 148 -7.10 18.12 -0.79
C ARG A 148 -6.76 16.86 -1.61
N ALA A 149 -6.39 15.78 -0.91
CA ALA A 149 -6.09 14.51 -1.57
C ALA A 149 -7.30 13.94 -2.32
N ILE A 150 -8.48 13.97 -1.69
CA ILE A 150 -9.72 13.50 -2.30
C ILE A 150 -10.09 14.35 -3.51
N GLU A 151 -10.01 15.68 -3.38
CA GLU A 151 -10.31 16.61 -4.47
C GLU A 151 -9.38 16.40 -5.66
N ALA A 152 -8.06 16.40 -5.43
CA ALA A 152 -7.06 16.21 -6.48
C ALA A 152 -7.18 14.85 -7.16
N HIS A 153 -7.40 13.79 -6.39
CA HIS A 153 -7.66 12.44 -6.92
C HIS A 153 -8.90 12.47 -7.85
N THR A 154 -10.00 13.06 -7.37
CA THR A 154 -11.25 13.14 -8.14
C THR A 154 -11.08 13.93 -9.45
N GLN A 155 -10.33 15.02 -9.42
CA GLN A 155 -10.04 15.81 -10.61
C GLN A 155 -9.20 15.04 -11.64
N LEU A 156 -8.25 14.21 -11.18
CA LEU A 156 -7.35 13.45 -12.04
C LEU A 156 -7.98 12.18 -12.62
N THR A 157 -8.83 11.51 -11.85
CA THR A 157 -9.36 10.18 -12.21
C THR A 157 -10.83 10.19 -12.62
N GLY A 158 -11.56 11.29 -12.38
CA GLY A 158 -13.00 11.41 -12.59
C GLY A 158 -13.86 10.83 -11.46
N GLU A 159 -13.28 10.11 -10.51
CA GLU A 159 -13.98 9.47 -9.39
C GLU A 159 -13.23 9.69 -8.08
N ARG A 160 -13.95 9.70 -6.95
CA ARG A 160 -13.30 9.77 -5.65
C ARG A 160 -12.57 8.46 -5.32
N PRO A 161 -11.49 8.50 -4.49
CA PRO A 161 -10.86 7.27 -4.03
C PRO A 161 -11.80 6.48 -3.10
N LEU A 162 -11.83 5.17 -3.26
CA LEU A 162 -12.63 4.27 -2.42
C LEU A 162 -11.80 3.53 -1.37
N GLY A 163 -10.49 3.57 -1.46
CA GLY A 163 -9.54 3.07 -0.48
C GLY A 163 -8.63 4.16 0.05
N TRP A 164 -8.20 4.03 1.29
CA TRP A 164 -7.29 4.95 1.96
C TRP A 164 -6.07 4.23 2.52
N TYR A 165 -4.92 4.87 2.42
CA TYR A 165 -3.66 4.52 3.06
C TYR A 165 -2.82 5.78 3.29
N THR A 166 -2.31 5.98 4.47
CA THR A 166 -1.36 7.07 4.79
C THR A 166 0.08 6.54 4.90
N GLY A 167 0.24 5.36 5.52
CA GLY A 167 1.51 4.70 5.75
C GLY A 167 2.35 5.31 6.89
N ARG A 168 2.34 6.63 7.04
CA ARG A 168 3.02 7.40 8.09
C ARG A 168 2.00 8.14 8.94
N THR A 169 1.11 7.39 9.57
CA THR A 169 -0.09 7.87 10.26
C THR A 169 0.19 8.70 11.52
N SER A 170 -0.79 9.51 11.90
CA SER A 170 -0.94 10.10 13.22
C SER A 170 -1.90 9.27 14.09
N PRO A 171 -2.01 9.57 15.40
CA PRO A 171 -3.08 8.99 16.23
C PRO A 171 -4.51 9.36 15.78
N ASN A 172 -4.67 10.36 14.91
CA ASN A 172 -5.96 10.85 14.43
C ASN A 172 -6.38 10.19 13.10
N THR A 173 -5.44 9.72 12.30
CA THR A 173 -5.66 9.31 10.90
C THR A 173 -6.87 8.40 10.74
N ARG A 174 -6.92 7.26 11.45
CA ARG A 174 -8.03 6.29 11.32
C ARG A 174 -9.38 6.91 11.64
N ARG A 175 -9.46 7.70 12.71
CA ARG A 175 -10.68 8.42 13.07
C ARG A 175 -11.10 9.40 11.96
N LEU A 176 -10.16 10.16 11.41
CA LEU A 176 -10.43 11.12 10.33
C LEU A 176 -10.96 10.42 9.09
N VAL A 177 -10.37 9.28 8.70
CA VAL A 177 -10.82 8.45 7.58
C VAL A 177 -12.25 7.94 7.80
N ALA A 178 -12.55 7.46 9.00
CA ALA A 178 -13.89 6.98 9.35
C ALA A 178 -14.93 8.10 9.42
N GLU A 179 -14.57 9.29 9.93
CA GLU A 179 -15.43 10.47 9.98
C GLU A 179 -15.79 10.97 8.57
N GLU A 180 -14.82 11.00 7.66
CA GLU A 180 -15.01 11.36 6.25
C GLU A 180 -16.03 10.42 5.58
N GLY A 181 -15.91 9.11 5.79
CA GLY A 181 -16.97 8.12 5.59
C GLY A 181 -17.20 7.70 4.14
N GLY A 182 -16.46 8.22 3.15
CA GLY A 182 -16.61 7.84 1.74
C GLY A 182 -15.74 6.68 1.27
N PHE A 183 -14.92 6.12 2.16
CA PHE A 183 -14.03 5.00 1.84
C PHE A 183 -14.70 3.64 2.12
N LEU A 184 -14.47 2.68 1.23
CA LEU A 184 -14.92 1.29 1.43
C LEU A 184 -13.97 0.52 2.33
N TYR A 185 -12.70 0.90 2.38
CA TYR A 185 -11.68 0.30 3.24
C TYR A 185 -10.57 1.29 3.59
N ASP A 186 -9.92 1.01 4.70
CA ASP A 186 -8.69 1.63 5.17
C ASP A 186 -7.60 0.56 5.22
N ALA A 187 -6.39 0.89 4.80
CA ALA A 187 -5.24 -0.01 4.72
C ALA A 187 -4.17 0.28 5.78
N ASP A 188 -4.34 1.30 6.62
CA ASP A 188 -3.38 1.70 7.65
C ASP A 188 -3.42 0.76 8.86
N ASP A 189 -3.17 -0.52 8.61
CA ASP A 189 -3.07 -1.55 9.63
C ASP A 189 -2.14 -2.68 9.17
N TYR A 190 -1.41 -3.27 10.11
CA TYR A 190 -0.42 -4.32 9.87
C TYR A 190 -0.62 -5.51 10.82
N SER A 191 -1.80 -5.65 11.43
CA SER A 191 -2.01 -6.52 12.58
C SER A 191 -2.66 -7.87 12.26
N ASP A 192 -3.12 -8.09 11.02
CA ASP A 192 -3.81 -9.34 10.65
C ASP A 192 -3.51 -9.76 9.20
N ASP A 193 -3.73 -11.06 8.91
CA ASP A 193 -3.61 -11.65 7.57
C ASP A 193 -4.94 -11.64 6.79
N LEU A 194 -6.01 -11.14 7.39
CA LEU A 194 -7.35 -11.06 6.79
C LEU A 194 -7.98 -9.69 7.05
N PRO A 195 -8.91 -9.23 6.20
CA PRO A 195 -9.69 -8.04 6.51
C PRO A 195 -10.51 -8.24 7.78
N PHE A 196 -10.71 -7.15 8.52
CA PHE A 196 -11.53 -7.16 9.72
C PHE A 196 -12.29 -5.85 9.90
N TRP A 197 -13.37 -5.93 10.66
CA TRP A 197 -14.15 -4.76 11.01
C TRP A 197 -13.70 -4.19 12.35
N THR A 198 -13.62 -2.87 12.41
CA THR A 198 -13.51 -2.10 13.64
C THR A 198 -14.67 -1.10 13.74
N ARG A 199 -14.79 -0.43 14.85
CA ARG A 199 -15.76 0.64 15.05
C ARG A 199 -15.01 1.93 15.33
N GLU A 200 -15.04 2.84 14.37
CA GLU A 200 -14.35 4.12 14.46
C GLU A 200 -15.36 5.27 14.33
N ALA A 201 -15.21 6.31 15.15
CA ALA A 201 -16.15 7.44 15.19
C ALA A 201 -17.63 6.98 15.26
N GLY A 202 -17.91 5.86 15.96
CA GLY A 202 -19.25 5.30 16.09
C GLY A 202 -19.80 4.55 14.88
N LYS A 203 -18.99 4.38 13.81
CA LYS A 203 -19.40 3.73 12.54
C LYS A 203 -18.61 2.43 12.30
N PRO A 204 -19.21 1.43 11.61
CA PRO A 204 -18.46 0.30 11.08
C PRO A 204 -17.36 0.78 10.11
N HIS A 205 -16.15 0.32 10.31
CA HIS A 205 -15.00 0.69 9.49
C HIS A 205 -14.25 -0.59 9.08
N LEU A 206 -14.11 -0.83 7.77
CA LEU A 206 -13.44 -2.01 7.26
C LEU A 206 -11.94 -1.75 7.12
N ILE A 207 -11.14 -2.56 7.78
CA ILE A 207 -9.71 -2.62 7.59
C ILE A 207 -9.40 -3.75 6.60
N VAL A 208 -8.62 -3.42 5.56
CA VAL A 208 -7.95 -4.41 4.72
C VAL A 208 -6.46 -4.25 5.03
N PRO A 209 -5.87 -5.07 5.90
CA PRO A 209 -4.52 -4.86 6.38
C PRO A 209 -3.48 -4.85 5.26
N TYR A 210 -2.41 -4.09 5.46
CA TYR A 210 -1.24 -4.09 4.62
C TYR A 210 -0.10 -4.87 5.29
N SER A 211 0.96 -5.22 4.57
CA SER A 211 2.12 -5.87 5.15
C SER A 211 3.41 -5.13 4.80
N LEU A 212 4.25 -4.89 5.81
CA LEU A 212 5.61 -4.43 5.63
C LEU A 212 6.60 -5.60 5.52
N GLU A 213 6.16 -6.82 5.78
CA GLU A 213 6.98 -8.02 5.64
C GLU A 213 7.38 -8.26 4.19
N THR A 214 6.42 -8.30 3.30
CA THR A 214 6.57 -8.58 1.87
C THR A 214 6.63 -7.29 1.03
N ASN A 215 7.40 -6.31 1.53
CA ASN A 215 7.54 -4.98 0.94
C ASN A 215 8.99 -4.75 0.48
N ASP A 216 9.17 -4.17 -0.69
CA ASP A 216 10.48 -3.87 -1.28
C ASP A 216 11.27 -2.81 -0.51
N MET A 217 10.66 -2.14 0.48
CA MET A 217 11.35 -1.28 1.45
C MET A 217 12.53 -2.00 2.13
N ARG A 218 12.52 -3.34 2.18
CA ARG A 218 13.60 -4.14 2.71
C ARG A 218 14.92 -3.96 1.97
N PHE A 219 14.90 -3.55 0.71
CA PHE A 219 16.10 -3.15 -0.03
C PHE A 219 16.76 -1.90 0.56
N ALA A 220 15.96 -0.95 1.04
CA ALA A 220 16.46 0.30 1.63
C ALA A 220 16.89 0.13 3.10
N SER A 221 16.39 -0.88 3.81
CA SER A 221 16.71 -1.14 5.23
C SER A 221 17.98 -1.97 5.45
N ALA A 222 18.80 -2.17 4.41
CA ALA A 222 20.04 -2.94 4.41
C ALA A 222 19.91 -4.44 4.78
N ASN A 223 18.71 -4.98 4.73
CA ASN A 223 18.45 -6.41 5.04
C ASN A 223 18.28 -7.26 3.78
N MET A 224 18.27 -6.65 2.59
CA MET A 224 18.06 -7.33 1.32
C MET A 224 18.84 -6.62 0.22
N HIS A 225 19.70 -7.36 -0.50
CA HIS A 225 20.64 -6.77 -1.45
C HIS A 225 20.42 -7.22 -2.90
N THR A 226 19.77 -8.36 -3.11
CA THR A 226 19.61 -8.96 -4.43
C THR A 226 18.16 -9.28 -4.76
N GLY A 227 17.85 -9.34 -6.06
CA GLY A 227 16.54 -9.81 -6.51
C GLY A 227 16.25 -11.26 -6.13
N ASP A 228 17.30 -12.10 -5.93
CA ASP A 228 17.11 -13.48 -5.47
C ASP A 228 16.61 -13.53 -4.02
N GLN A 229 17.21 -12.73 -3.12
CA GLN A 229 16.74 -12.62 -1.74
C GLN A 229 15.28 -12.13 -1.68
N PHE A 230 14.91 -11.17 -2.53
CA PHE A 230 13.53 -10.70 -2.58
C PHE A 230 12.58 -11.80 -3.07
N PHE A 231 12.97 -12.50 -4.14
CA PHE A 231 12.19 -13.64 -4.64
C PHE A 231 12.02 -14.73 -3.58
N GLU A 232 13.09 -15.15 -2.93
CA GLU A 232 13.06 -16.20 -1.90
C GLU A 232 12.15 -15.79 -0.74
N TYR A 233 12.24 -14.57 -0.29
CA TYR A 233 11.41 -14.05 0.78
C TYR A 233 9.91 -14.02 0.43
N LEU A 234 9.58 -13.53 -0.76
CA LEU A 234 8.19 -13.51 -1.26
C LEU A 234 7.65 -14.91 -1.48
N ARG A 235 8.47 -15.82 -2.03
CA ARG A 235 8.12 -17.23 -2.24
C ARG A 235 7.79 -17.92 -0.93
N ASP A 236 8.65 -17.80 0.07
CA ASP A 236 8.49 -18.50 1.34
C ASP A 236 7.26 -17.99 2.11
N ALA A 237 6.98 -16.68 2.06
CA ALA A 237 5.75 -16.10 2.59
C ALA A 237 4.52 -16.63 1.84
N PHE A 238 4.56 -16.64 0.51
CA PHE A 238 3.48 -17.16 -0.32
C PHE A 238 3.22 -18.65 -0.05
N ASP A 239 4.26 -19.48 -0.06
CA ASP A 239 4.14 -20.93 0.13
C ASP A 239 3.57 -21.27 1.51
N THR A 240 3.95 -20.52 2.54
CA THR A 240 3.40 -20.66 3.89
C THR A 240 1.91 -20.34 3.92
N LEU A 241 1.52 -19.14 3.45
CA LEU A 241 0.12 -18.70 3.45
C LEU A 241 -0.75 -19.57 2.52
N TYR A 242 -0.22 -20.03 1.40
CA TYR A 242 -0.90 -20.94 0.48
C TYR A 242 -1.15 -22.32 1.11
N ALA A 243 -0.18 -22.83 1.87
CA ALA A 243 -0.36 -24.11 2.60
C ALA A 243 -1.42 -23.98 3.70
N GLU A 244 -1.37 -22.92 4.50
CA GLU A 244 -2.40 -22.63 5.52
C GLU A 244 -3.78 -22.42 4.89
N GLY A 245 -3.81 -21.81 3.70
CA GLY A 245 -5.02 -21.53 2.94
C GLY A 245 -5.79 -22.77 2.47
N ALA A 246 -5.22 -23.96 2.57
CA ALA A 246 -5.92 -25.22 2.33
C ALA A 246 -7.07 -25.45 3.31
N GLU A 247 -6.94 -24.96 4.54
CA GLU A 247 -7.98 -25.06 5.57
C GLU A 247 -8.66 -23.70 5.78
N ARG A 248 -7.89 -22.62 5.79
CA ARG A 248 -8.33 -21.25 6.05
C ARG A 248 -7.68 -20.27 5.10
N PRO A 249 -8.37 -19.92 4.01
CA PRO A 249 -7.82 -19.03 2.98
C PRO A 249 -7.29 -17.72 3.55
N LYS A 250 -6.14 -17.31 3.06
CA LYS A 250 -5.36 -16.15 3.52
C LYS A 250 -5.32 -15.05 2.47
N MET A 251 -4.75 -13.90 2.82
CA MET A 251 -4.34 -12.91 1.83
C MET A 251 -2.87 -12.53 2.04
N MET A 252 -2.22 -12.11 0.95
CA MET A 252 -0.83 -11.66 0.93
C MET A 252 -0.75 -10.32 0.21
N SER A 253 -0.16 -9.31 0.85
CA SER A 253 0.19 -8.04 0.21
C SER A 253 1.63 -8.07 -0.26
N VAL A 254 1.92 -7.56 -1.46
CA VAL A 254 3.28 -7.32 -1.94
C VAL A 254 3.43 -5.83 -2.19
N GLY A 255 4.17 -5.14 -1.33
CA GLY A 255 4.39 -3.71 -1.42
C GLY A 255 5.57 -3.36 -2.31
N LEU A 256 5.37 -2.44 -3.24
CA LEU A 256 6.35 -2.05 -4.25
C LEU A 256 6.45 -0.53 -4.32
N HIS A 257 7.67 -0.01 -4.57
CA HIS A 257 7.93 1.40 -4.82
C HIS A 257 8.61 1.56 -6.18
N CYS A 258 8.21 2.55 -6.96
CA CYS A 258 8.71 2.72 -8.34
C CYS A 258 10.23 2.89 -8.39
N ARG A 259 10.80 3.59 -7.42
CA ARG A 259 12.25 3.84 -7.29
C ARG A 259 13.05 2.64 -6.76
N LEU A 260 12.39 1.64 -6.13
CA LEU A 260 13.02 0.43 -5.59
C LEU A 260 12.79 -0.77 -6.53
N ALA A 261 11.62 -1.41 -6.49
CA ALA A 261 11.31 -2.57 -7.32
C ALA A 261 11.40 -2.26 -8.83
N GLY A 262 11.20 -1.01 -9.24
CA GLY A 262 11.37 -0.58 -10.63
C GLY A 262 12.82 -0.57 -11.14
N ARG A 263 13.83 -0.82 -10.29
CA ARG A 263 15.24 -0.97 -10.71
C ARG A 263 15.46 -2.31 -11.44
N PRO A 264 16.34 -2.36 -12.47
CA PRO A 264 16.51 -3.54 -13.32
C PRO A 264 16.86 -4.82 -12.55
N ALA A 265 17.76 -4.75 -11.58
CA ALA A 265 18.16 -5.92 -10.80
C ALA A 265 17.07 -6.40 -9.82
N LYS A 266 16.31 -5.46 -9.25
CA LYS A 266 15.30 -5.76 -8.24
C LYS A 266 14.02 -6.33 -8.87
N ILE A 267 13.56 -5.79 -10.01
CA ILE A 267 12.36 -6.26 -10.70
C ILE A 267 12.47 -7.72 -11.16
N ALA A 268 13.69 -8.20 -11.41
CA ALA A 268 13.90 -9.60 -11.79
C ALA A 268 13.48 -10.57 -10.66
N GLY A 269 13.64 -10.18 -9.41
CA GLY A 269 13.13 -10.94 -8.26
C GLY A 269 11.61 -10.98 -8.21
N LEU A 270 10.97 -9.83 -8.43
CA LEU A 270 9.51 -9.74 -8.52
C LEU A 270 8.96 -10.60 -9.68
N GLU A 271 9.58 -10.56 -10.85
CA GLU A 271 9.14 -11.37 -11.98
C GLU A 271 9.23 -12.88 -11.68
N ARG A 272 10.28 -13.34 -10.99
CA ARG A 272 10.39 -14.74 -10.56
C ARG A 272 9.27 -15.12 -9.59
N PHE A 273 8.94 -14.22 -8.66
CA PHE A 273 7.81 -14.42 -7.75
C PHE A 273 6.48 -14.54 -8.49
N LEU A 274 6.19 -13.63 -9.44
CA LEU A 274 4.96 -13.70 -10.22
C LEU A 274 4.84 -15.04 -10.97
N ARG A 275 5.92 -15.52 -11.59
CA ARG A 275 5.94 -16.82 -12.26
C ARG A 275 5.70 -17.97 -11.29
N HIS A 276 6.25 -17.91 -10.08
CA HIS A 276 6.04 -18.91 -9.04
C HIS A 276 4.57 -18.94 -8.62
N ALA A 277 4.01 -17.81 -8.24
CA ALA A 277 2.62 -17.72 -7.77
C ALA A 277 1.61 -18.10 -8.86
N LEU A 278 1.83 -17.67 -10.11
CA LEU A 278 0.99 -18.05 -11.27
C LEU A 278 1.09 -19.54 -11.64
N GLY A 279 2.13 -20.24 -11.19
CA GLY A 279 2.27 -21.69 -11.35
C GLY A 279 1.38 -22.52 -10.42
N HIS A 280 0.75 -21.87 -9.42
CA HIS A 280 -0.13 -22.52 -8.46
C HIS A 280 -1.60 -22.39 -8.89
N LYS A 281 -2.41 -23.42 -8.56
CA LYS A 281 -3.87 -23.35 -8.67
C LYS A 281 -4.44 -22.60 -7.47
N ASP A 282 -5.70 -22.22 -7.58
CA ASP A 282 -6.45 -21.66 -6.43
C ASP A 282 -5.77 -20.40 -5.84
N VAL A 283 -5.17 -19.58 -6.70
CA VAL A 283 -4.60 -18.25 -6.39
C VAL A 283 -5.47 -17.17 -7.03
N TRP A 284 -5.91 -16.23 -6.24
CA TRP A 284 -6.66 -15.07 -6.71
C TRP A 284 -5.78 -13.82 -6.66
N PHE A 285 -5.31 -13.36 -7.82
CA PHE A 285 -4.71 -12.02 -7.92
C PHE A 285 -5.82 -10.97 -7.93
N ALA A 286 -5.80 -10.07 -6.96
CA ALA A 286 -6.88 -9.13 -6.71
C ALA A 286 -6.37 -7.71 -6.44
N ARG A 287 -7.18 -6.70 -6.80
CA ARG A 287 -7.02 -5.35 -6.27
C ARG A 287 -7.58 -5.33 -4.84
N ARG A 288 -7.13 -4.40 -4.04
CA ARG A 288 -7.61 -4.26 -2.65
C ARG A 288 -9.10 -3.95 -2.60
N ILE A 289 -9.60 -3.16 -3.55
CA ILE A 289 -11.03 -2.87 -3.67
C ILE A 289 -11.87 -4.13 -3.93
N ASP A 290 -11.34 -5.10 -4.67
CA ASP A 290 -12.04 -6.36 -4.94
C ASP A 290 -12.11 -7.20 -3.67
N ILE A 291 -11.03 -7.24 -2.88
CA ILE A 291 -11.00 -7.86 -1.55
C ILE A 291 -12.00 -7.18 -0.61
N ALA A 292 -12.00 -5.86 -0.55
CA ALA A 292 -12.91 -5.09 0.30
C ALA A 292 -14.39 -5.35 -0.05
N ARG A 293 -14.72 -5.34 -1.34
CA ARG A 293 -16.08 -5.64 -1.82
C ARG A 293 -16.50 -7.06 -1.48
N HIS A 294 -15.61 -8.03 -1.72
CA HIS A 294 -15.86 -9.42 -1.37
C HIS A 294 -16.09 -9.58 0.13
N TRP A 295 -15.21 -9.00 0.97
CA TRP A 295 -15.33 -9.12 2.42
C TRP A 295 -16.61 -8.48 2.95
N ARG A 296 -16.98 -7.30 2.46
CA ARG A 296 -18.22 -6.63 2.82
C ARG A 296 -19.46 -7.47 2.47
N ALA A 297 -19.42 -8.23 1.38
CA ALA A 297 -20.53 -9.07 0.93
C ALA A 297 -20.62 -10.39 1.72
N THR A 298 -19.47 -11.02 2.03
CA THR A 298 -19.42 -12.35 2.66
C THR A 298 -19.30 -12.30 4.18
N HIS A 299 -18.75 -11.23 4.72
CA HIS A 299 -18.52 -10.98 6.15
C HIS A 299 -19.05 -9.57 6.52
N PRO A 300 -20.36 -9.31 6.38
CA PRO A 300 -20.90 -8.00 6.73
C PRO A 300 -20.67 -7.70 8.22
N TYR A 301 -20.56 -6.40 8.54
CA TYR A 301 -20.45 -5.98 9.93
C TYR A 301 -21.63 -6.50 10.74
N SER A 302 -21.33 -7.13 11.87
CA SER A 302 -22.32 -7.53 12.88
C SER A 302 -21.99 -6.82 14.20
N GLU A 303 -23.01 -6.23 14.85
CA GLU A 303 -22.85 -5.61 16.18
C GLU A 303 -22.53 -6.65 17.26
#